data_5eac4ad25569df4230ae515e28d61356
#
_entry.id   5eac4ad25569df4230ae515e28d61356
#
_cell.length_a   1.000
_cell.length_b   1.000
_cell.length_c   1.000
_cell.angle_alpha   90.00
_cell.angle_beta   90.00
_cell.angle_gamma   90.00
#
_symmetry.space_group_name_H-M   'P 1'
#
loop_
_entity.id
_entity.type
_entity.pdbx_description
1 polymer ?
#
loop_
_entity_poly.entity_id
_entity_poly.type
_entity_poly.pdbx_seq_one_letter_code
_entity_poly.pdbx_strand_id
1 'polypeptide(L)'
;EWDHHLTGVNWQDTEFTQADLRNAIEGDDSPDGQGKLVIKRGIEVGHIFQLGTKYSKAMKANVIGESGKAVTTTMGCYGIGVTRVIAAAIEQNYDDRGIIFPESIAPFQLVIVPINYNKSTRVKALADDLYQVCLEAGIEVLLDDRKERAGIMFADSELLGIPHRMVLSDTHADNGNVEYKARNSADKIEVNYDEALTFIQSKIK
;
A
#
# COMPACT_ATOMS: atom_id res chain seq x y z
N GLU A 1 -17.53 7.23 -22.18
CA GLU A 1 -18.27 8.01 -21.16
C GLU A 1 -17.47 7.96 -19.86
N TRP A 2 -17.43 9.07 -19.14
CA TRP A 2 -16.73 9.20 -17.87
C TRP A 2 -17.76 9.21 -16.75
N ASP A 3 -17.56 8.38 -15.74
CA ASP A 3 -18.37 8.48 -14.52
C ASP A 3 -17.90 9.68 -13.69
N HIS A 4 -18.84 10.49 -13.24
CA HIS A 4 -18.57 11.64 -12.40
C HIS A 4 -19.00 11.34 -10.96
N HIS A 5 -18.06 11.50 -10.02
CA HIS A 5 -18.30 11.31 -8.59
C HIS A 5 -18.02 12.61 -7.86
N LEU A 6 -19.00 13.11 -7.12
CA LEU A 6 -18.82 14.28 -6.28
C LEU A 6 -18.36 13.86 -4.88
N THR A 7 -17.19 14.35 -4.48
CA THR A 7 -16.56 14.05 -3.20
C THR A 7 -16.31 15.33 -2.41
N GLY A 8 -16.06 15.21 -1.10
CA GLY A 8 -15.77 16.36 -0.23
C GLY A 8 -16.99 17.19 0.15
N VAL A 9 -18.20 16.70 -0.07
CA VAL A 9 -19.46 17.35 0.32
C VAL A 9 -20.05 16.68 1.54
N ASN A 10 -20.44 17.46 2.55
CA ASN A 10 -21.20 16.96 3.70
C ASN A 10 -22.68 16.86 3.37
N TRP A 11 -23.10 15.70 2.90
CA TRP A 11 -24.49 15.44 2.53
C TRP A 11 -25.46 15.35 3.71
N GLN A 12 -24.96 15.14 4.93
CA GLN A 12 -25.82 14.99 6.12
C GLN A 12 -26.45 16.33 6.56
N ASP A 13 -25.72 17.42 6.33
CA ASP A 13 -26.14 18.75 6.73
C ASP A 13 -26.66 19.60 5.55
N THR A 14 -26.79 18.99 4.36
CA THR A 14 -27.21 19.67 3.14
C THR A 14 -28.63 19.26 2.76
N GLU A 15 -29.55 20.22 2.76
CA GLU A 15 -30.89 20.02 2.23
C GLU A 15 -30.85 20.11 0.69
N PHE A 16 -31.26 19.04 -0.01
CA PHE A 16 -31.23 18.99 -1.45
C PHE A 16 -32.39 18.17 -2.05
N THR A 17 -32.71 18.47 -3.31
CA THR A 17 -33.64 17.67 -4.12
C THR A 17 -32.84 16.79 -5.07
N GLN A 18 -33.03 15.49 -5.00
CA GLN A 18 -32.40 14.54 -5.94
C GLN A 18 -33.18 14.52 -7.26
N ALA A 19 -32.51 14.84 -8.36
CA ALA A 19 -33.09 14.80 -9.68
C ALA A 19 -32.00 14.57 -10.75
N ASP A 20 -32.39 13.97 -11.87
CA ASP A 20 -31.51 13.85 -13.04
C ASP A 20 -31.70 15.09 -13.93
N LEU A 21 -30.80 16.07 -13.77
CA LEU A 21 -30.90 17.37 -14.44
C LEU A 21 -29.85 17.52 -15.54
N ARG A 22 -28.59 17.61 -15.16
CA ARG A 22 -27.42 17.77 -16.04
C ARG A 22 -26.16 17.26 -15.39
N ASN A 23 -25.13 17.02 -16.19
CA ASN A 23 -23.81 16.72 -15.67
C ASN A 23 -23.22 17.94 -14.95
N ALA A 24 -22.54 17.71 -13.84
CA ALA A 24 -21.72 18.72 -13.19
C ALA A 24 -20.57 19.14 -14.11
N ILE A 25 -20.20 20.42 -14.08
CA ILE A 25 -19.08 20.96 -14.84
C ILE A 25 -18.13 21.69 -13.88
N GLU A 26 -16.89 21.86 -14.34
CA GLU A 26 -15.88 22.60 -13.57
C GLU A 26 -16.33 24.03 -13.34
N GLY A 27 -16.20 24.49 -12.09
CA GLY A 27 -16.61 25.82 -11.68
C GLY A 27 -18.06 25.95 -11.17
N ASP A 28 -18.87 24.89 -11.24
CA ASP A 28 -20.18 24.88 -10.59
C ASP A 28 -20.04 25.11 -9.09
N ASP A 29 -21.07 25.71 -8.49
CA ASP A 29 -21.12 25.85 -7.04
C ASP A 29 -21.25 24.49 -6.35
N SER A 30 -20.49 24.30 -5.25
CA SER A 30 -20.67 23.10 -4.41
C SER A 30 -22.08 23.12 -3.79
N PRO A 31 -22.78 21.99 -3.73
CA PRO A 31 -24.12 21.91 -3.15
C PRO A 31 -24.20 22.34 -1.70
N ASP A 32 -23.09 22.25 -0.95
CA ASP A 32 -22.99 22.72 0.44
C ASP A 32 -22.63 24.22 0.57
N GLY A 33 -22.48 24.92 -0.55
CA GLY A 33 -22.13 26.34 -0.58
C GLY A 33 -20.67 26.66 -0.22
N GLN A 34 -19.81 25.65 -0.06
CA GLN A 34 -18.42 25.80 0.40
C GLN A 34 -17.39 25.80 -0.73
N GLY A 35 -17.69 26.42 -1.84
CA GLY A 35 -16.71 26.62 -2.90
C GLY A 35 -17.19 26.19 -4.28
N LYS A 36 -16.25 25.93 -5.18
CA LYS A 36 -16.49 25.57 -6.57
C LYS A 36 -16.03 24.13 -6.84
N LEU A 37 -16.73 23.44 -7.73
CA LEU A 37 -16.33 22.10 -8.19
C LEU A 37 -15.08 22.20 -9.06
N VAL A 38 -14.16 21.26 -8.86
CA VAL A 38 -13.00 21.02 -9.71
C VAL A 38 -13.06 19.59 -10.24
N ILE A 39 -12.72 19.41 -11.51
CA ILE A 39 -12.71 18.08 -12.13
C ILE A 39 -11.30 17.50 -12.00
N LYS A 40 -11.19 16.34 -11.36
CA LYS A 40 -9.95 15.57 -11.25
C LYS A 40 -10.14 14.16 -11.78
N ARG A 41 -9.09 13.61 -12.36
CA ARG A 41 -9.04 12.19 -12.68
C ARG A 41 -8.58 11.40 -11.48
N GLY A 42 -9.23 10.27 -11.22
CA GLY A 42 -8.87 9.33 -10.19
C GLY A 42 -8.74 7.91 -10.74
N ILE A 43 -8.08 7.04 -9.98
CA ILE A 43 -8.06 5.61 -10.27
C ILE A 43 -9.17 4.97 -9.45
N GLU A 44 -10.15 4.35 -10.12
CA GLU A 44 -11.22 3.60 -9.46
C GLU A 44 -10.64 2.32 -8.83
N VAL A 45 -10.64 2.23 -7.51
CA VAL A 45 -10.16 1.05 -6.78
C VAL A 45 -11.28 0.11 -6.37
N GLY A 46 -12.50 0.61 -6.25
CA GLY A 46 -13.69 -0.18 -5.91
C GLY A 46 -14.95 0.46 -6.46
N HIS A 47 -15.99 -0.36 -6.67
CA HIS A 47 -17.26 0.08 -7.22
C HIS A 47 -18.43 -0.70 -6.61
N ILE A 48 -19.59 -0.02 -6.49
CA ILE A 48 -20.86 -0.60 -6.05
C ILE A 48 -21.82 -0.56 -7.22
N PHE A 49 -22.44 -1.69 -7.53
CA PHE A 49 -23.38 -1.84 -8.64
C PHE A 49 -24.78 -2.13 -8.11
N GLN A 50 -25.76 -1.36 -8.56
CA GLN A 50 -27.18 -1.66 -8.37
C GLN A 50 -27.66 -2.52 -9.53
N LEU A 51 -27.80 -3.82 -9.31
CA LEU A 51 -28.17 -4.79 -10.34
C LEU A 51 -29.70 -4.93 -10.49
N GLY A 52 -30.48 -4.47 -9.49
CA GLY A 52 -31.92 -4.61 -9.45
C GLY A 52 -32.33 -6.09 -9.52
N THR A 53 -33.25 -6.42 -10.40
CA THR A 53 -33.74 -7.80 -10.60
C THR A 53 -33.24 -8.43 -11.91
N LYS A 54 -32.28 -7.80 -12.60
CA LYS A 54 -31.83 -8.26 -13.93
C LYS A 54 -31.36 -9.72 -13.90
N TYR A 55 -30.53 -10.08 -12.98
CA TYR A 55 -30.00 -11.45 -12.88
C TYR A 55 -30.91 -12.36 -12.05
N SER A 56 -31.48 -11.89 -10.95
CA SER A 56 -32.34 -12.69 -10.08
C SER A 56 -33.60 -13.17 -10.80
N LYS A 57 -34.19 -12.36 -11.68
CA LYS A 57 -35.27 -12.80 -12.55
C LYS A 57 -34.87 -13.96 -13.47
N ALA A 58 -33.71 -13.82 -14.14
CA ALA A 58 -33.21 -14.85 -15.07
C ALA A 58 -32.92 -16.18 -14.36
N MET A 59 -32.33 -16.08 -13.12
CA MET A 59 -32.03 -17.25 -12.30
C MET A 59 -33.21 -17.79 -11.49
N LYS A 60 -34.38 -17.13 -11.55
CA LYS A 60 -35.57 -17.44 -10.72
C LYS A 60 -35.24 -17.43 -9.22
N ALA A 61 -34.34 -16.55 -8.80
CA ALA A 61 -33.93 -16.39 -7.40
C ALA A 61 -35.02 -15.64 -6.63
N ASN A 62 -35.96 -16.39 -6.05
CA ASN A 62 -37.10 -15.87 -5.32
C ASN A 62 -37.03 -16.30 -3.85
N VAL A 63 -37.58 -15.47 -2.99
CA VAL A 63 -37.81 -15.73 -1.55
C VAL A 63 -39.30 -15.63 -1.27
N ILE A 64 -39.75 -16.27 -0.19
CA ILE A 64 -41.12 -16.06 0.28
C ILE A 64 -41.13 -14.80 1.12
N GLY A 65 -41.84 -13.79 0.67
CA GLY A 65 -42.03 -12.54 1.40
C GLY A 65 -43.02 -12.68 2.58
N GLU A 66 -43.14 -11.64 3.38
CA GLU A 66 -44.04 -11.59 4.56
C GLU A 66 -45.49 -11.91 4.23
N SER A 67 -45.94 -11.56 3.03
CA SER A 67 -47.28 -11.88 2.53
C SER A 67 -47.48 -13.34 2.09
N GLY A 68 -46.48 -14.20 2.22
CA GLY A 68 -46.51 -15.59 1.75
C GLY A 68 -46.34 -15.75 0.23
N LYS A 69 -46.10 -14.67 -0.51
CA LYS A 69 -45.90 -14.71 -1.96
C LYS A 69 -44.44 -14.73 -2.32
N ALA A 70 -44.12 -15.33 -3.47
CA ALA A 70 -42.75 -15.31 -4.01
C ALA A 70 -42.40 -13.89 -4.46
N VAL A 71 -41.22 -13.40 -3.98
CA VAL A 71 -40.65 -12.11 -4.32
C VAL A 71 -39.29 -12.33 -4.95
N THR A 72 -39.06 -11.77 -6.13
CA THR A 72 -37.75 -11.79 -6.77
C THR A 72 -36.79 -10.90 -5.99
N THR A 73 -35.62 -11.41 -5.63
CA THR A 73 -34.64 -10.68 -4.85
C THR A 73 -34.03 -9.52 -5.64
N THR A 74 -33.93 -8.35 -5.01
CA THR A 74 -33.13 -7.25 -5.54
C THR A 74 -31.68 -7.50 -5.24
N MET A 75 -30.81 -7.28 -6.21
CA MET A 75 -29.38 -7.58 -6.12
C MET A 75 -28.56 -6.31 -6.14
N GLY A 76 -27.52 -6.30 -5.31
CA GLY A 76 -26.39 -5.39 -5.39
C GLY A 76 -25.11 -6.19 -5.57
N CYS A 77 -24.09 -5.55 -6.09
CA CYS A 77 -22.75 -6.10 -6.20
C CYS A 77 -21.75 -5.03 -5.82
N TYR A 78 -20.68 -5.42 -5.18
CA TYR A 78 -19.57 -4.54 -4.88
C TYR A 78 -18.25 -5.31 -5.01
N GLY A 79 -17.21 -4.61 -5.41
CA GLY A 79 -15.92 -5.23 -5.65
C GLY A 79 -14.77 -4.25 -5.47
N ILE A 80 -13.60 -4.81 -5.19
CA ILE A 80 -12.33 -4.07 -5.11
C ILE A 80 -11.37 -4.71 -6.11
N GLY A 81 -10.71 -3.88 -6.91
CA GLY A 81 -9.67 -4.32 -7.84
C GLY A 81 -8.35 -4.53 -7.10
N VAL A 82 -8.11 -5.72 -6.53
CA VAL A 82 -6.94 -6.00 -5.67
C VAL A 82 -5.62 -5.61 -6.35
N THR A 83 -5.40 -6.03 -7.59
CA THR A 83 -4.20 -5.66 -8.36
C THR A 83 -4.17 -4.18 -8.72
N ARG A 84 -5.32 -3.57 -8.95
CA ARG A 84 -5.44 -2.13 -9.23
C ARG A 84 -5.12 -1.29 -8.01
N VAL A 85 -5.45 -1.74 -6.80
CA VAL A 85 -5.08 -1.07 -5.54
C VAL A 85 -3.56 -0.95 -5.42
N ILE A 86 -2.82 -2.02 -5.73
CA ILE A 86 -1.35 -1.99 -5.71
C ILE A 86 -0.82 -0.97 -6.72
N ALA A 87 -1.31 -1.00 -7.96
CA ALA A 87 -0.90 -0.04 -8.98
C ALA A 87 -1.21 1.41 -8.59
N ALA A 88 -2.39 1.66 -8.01
CA ALA A 88 -2.79 2.97 -7.52
C ALA A 88 -1.92 3.46 -6.36
N ALA A 89 -1.54 2.56 -5.45
CA ALA A 89 -0.65 2.88 -4.34
C ALA A 89 0.75 3.26 -4.83
N ILE A 90 1.29 2.54 -5.82
CA ILE A 90 2.58 2.86 -6.46
C ILE A 90 2.51 4.23 -7.14
N GLU A 91 1.44 4.50 -7.91
CA GLU A 91 1.25 5.76 -8.62
C GLU A 91 1.16 6.98 -7.67
N GLN A 92 0.76 6.77 -6.42
CA GLN A 92 0.63 7.82 -5.40
C GLN A 92 1.83 7.90 -4.45
N ASN A 93 2.69 6.88 -4.42
CA ASN A 93 3.78 6.78 -3.46
C ASN A 93 5.09 6.38 -4.17
N TYR A 94 5.75 7.35 -4.77
CA TYR A 94 7.04 7.17 -5.41
C TYR A 94 7.86 8.47 -5.37
N ASP A 95 9.16 8.36 -5.65
CA ASP A 95 10.07 9.48 -5.93
C ASP A 95 10.95 9.15 -7.15
N ASP A 96 11.90 10.00 -7.46
CA ASP A 96 12.83 9.83 -8.59
C ASP A 96 13.72 8.58 -8.48
N ARG A 97 13.73 7.92 -7.32
CA ARG A 97 14.52 6.70 -7.06
C ARG A 97 13.71 5.44 -7.14
N GLY A 98 12.39 5.52 -7.13
CA GLY A 98 11.50 4.38 -7.24
C GLY A 98 10.30 4.42 -6.31
N ILE A 99 9.74 3.27 -6.04
CA ILE A 99 8.53 3.09 -5.23
C ILE A 99 8.79 3.44 -3.76
N ILE A 100 7.76 3.96 -3.08
CA ILE A 100 7.70 4.12 -1.63
C ILE A 100 6.48 3.33 -1.15
N PHE A 101 6.62 2.03 -0.92
CA PHE A 101 5.48 1.23 -0.50
C PHE A 101 4.99 1.64 0.88
N PRO A 102 3.65 1.80 1.06
CA PRO A 102 3.03 1.73 2.38
C PRO A 102 3.32 0.36 3.02
N GLU A 103 3.65 0.34 4.31
CA GLU A 103 4.04 -0.89 5.02
C GLU A 103 3.01 -2.02 4.89
N SER A 104 1.71 -1.68 4.91
CA SER A 104 0.60 -2.64 4.86
C SER A 104 0.49 -3.44 3.56
N ILE A 105 1.17 -3.02 2.47
CA ILE A 105 1.13 -3.67 1.15
C ILE A 105 2.52 -3.88 0.56
N ALA A 106 3.57 -3.57 1.31
CA ALA A 106 4.94 -3.80 0.88
C ALA A 106 5.19 -5.31 0.72
N PRO A 107 5.87 -5.76 -0.37
CA PRO A 107 6.16 -7.17 -0.59
C PRO A 107 7.15 -7.73 0.44
N PHE A 108 7.98 -6.87 1.02
CA PHE A 108 8.87 -7.13 2.14
C PHE A 108 8.88 -5.90 3.05
N GLN A 109 8.93 -6.13 4.35
CA GLN A 109 9.01 -5.06 5.34
C GLN A 109 10.43 -4.53 5.50
N LEU A 110 11.42 -5.42 5.40
CA LEU A 110 12.83 -5.12 5.59
C LEU A 110 13.69 -5.71 4.47
N VAL A 111 14.71 -4.97 4.03
CA VAL A 111 15.81 -5.52 3.26
C VAL A 111 17.12 -5.42 4.05
N ILE A 112 17.86 -6.52 4.13
CA ILE A 112 19.21 -6.58 4.67
C ILE A 112 20.20 -6.55 3.51
N VAL A 113 21.11 -5.56 3.53
CA VAL A 113 22.13 -5.36 2.48
C VAL A 113 23.52 -5.55 3.09
N PRO A 114 24.08 -6.77 3.05
CA PRO A 114 25.41 -7.05 3.55
C PRO A 114 26.48 -6.72 2.49
N ILE A 115 27.30 -5.74 2.79
CA ILE A 115 28.41 -5.35 1.91
C ILE A 115 29.53 -6.38 1.97
N ASN A 116 29.97 -6.88 0.83
CA ASN A 116 30.96 -7.97 0.70
C ASN A 116 30.50 -9.32 1.28
N TYR A 117 29.21 -9.62 1.29
CA TYR A 117 28.63 -10.86 1.78
C TYR A 117 29.42 -12.12 1.36
N ASN A 118 29.83 -12.19 0.11
CA ASN A 118 30.58 -13.35 -0.43
C ASN A 118 32.09 -13.34 -0.14
N LYS A 119 32.61 -12.28 0.51
CA LYS A 119 34.06 -12.13 0.81
C LYS A 119 34.35 -12.05 2.29
N SER A 120 33.47 -11.50 3.09
CA SER A 120 33.62 -11.37 4.54
C SER A 120 32.77 -12.44 5.24
N THR A 121 33.43 -13.44 5.82
CA THR A 121 32.75 -14.49 6.60
C THR A 121 32.03 -13.93 7.80
N ARG A 122 32.55 -12.84 8.39
CA ARG A 122 31.95 -12.15 9.52
C ARG A 122 30.68 -11.42 9.15
N VAL A 123 30.71 -10.60 8.09
CA VAL A 123 29.51 -9.91 7.58
C VAL A 123 28.46 -10.92 7.19
N LYS A 124 28.86 -12.02 6.55
CA LYS A 124 27.95 -13.10 6.18
C LYS A 124 27.26 -13.69 7.40
N ALA A 125 28.04 -14.05 8.44
CA ALA A 125 27.49 -14.65 9.65
C ALA A 125 26.47 -13.71 10.36
N LEU A 126 26.80 -12.42 10.49
CA LEU A 126 25.89 -11.42 11.08
C LEU A 126 24.63 -11.21 10.22
N ALA A 127 24.77 -11.19 8.91
CA ALA A 127 23.62 -11.01 8.02
C ALA A 127 22.69 -12.22 8.03
N ASP A 128 23.24 -13.43 8.01
CA ASP A 128 22.48 -14.69 8.08
C ASP A 128 21.76 -14.80 9.45
N ASP A 129 22.42 -14.43 10.54
CA ASP A 129 21.82 -14.42 11.87
C ASP A 129 20.68 -13.40 11.97
N LEU A 130 20.92 -12.14 11.58
CA LEU A 130 19.89 -11.10 11.56
C LEU A 130 18.70 -11.49 10.68
N TYR A 131 18.96 -12.09 9.52
CA TYR A 131 17.91 -12.58 8.62
C TYR A 131 17.07 -13.65 9.30
N GLN A 132 17.72 -14.62 9.96
CA GLN A 132 17.02 -15.72 10.63
C GLN A 132 16.17 -15.24 11.80
N VAL A 133 16.70 -14.38 12.67
CA VAL A 133 15.94 -13.85 13.82
C VAL A 133 14.76 -12.97 13.37
N CYS A 134 14.90 -12.24 12.25
CA CYS A 134 13.79 -11.50 11.65
C CYS A 134 12.69 -12.44 11.14
N LEU A 135 13.04 -13.53 10.45
CA LEU A 135 12.08 -14.55 9.99
C LEU A 135 11.34 -15.19 11.16
N GLU A 136 12.07 -15.58 12.21
CA GLU A 136 11.48 -16.18 13.42
C GLU A 136 10.53 -15.20 14.14
N ALA A 137 10.80 -13.92 14.05
CA ALA A 137 9.93 -12.87 14.58
C ALA A 137 8.73 -12.55 13.67
N GLY A 138 8.57 -13.23 12.53
CA GLY A 138 7.47 -13.05 11.59
C GLY A 138 7.60 -11.81 10.70
N ILE A 139 8.81 -11.24 10.57
CA ILE A 139 9.09 -10.12 9.68
C ILE A 139 9.34 -10.65 8.26
N GLU A 140 8.64 -10.09 7.28
CA GLU A 140 8.90 -10.37 5.86
C GLU A 140 10.17 -9.64 5.42
N VAL A 141 11.29 -10.37 5.43
CA VAL A 141 12.62 -9.84 5.21
C VAL A 141 13.24 -10.39 3.92
N LEU A 142 13.90 -9.52 3.16
CA LEU A 142 14.71 -9.86 1.99
C LEU A 142 16.19 -9.73 2.36
N LEU A 143 16.99 -10.77 2.10
CA LEU A 143 18.44 -10.72 2.18
C LEU A 143 19.03 -10.55 0.76
N ASP A 144 19.75 -9.45 0.52
CA ASP A 144 20.46 -9.24 -0.75
C ASP A 144 21.84 -9.91 -0.71
N ASP A 145 21.87 -11.21 -1.02
CA ASP A 145 23.07 -12.05 -1.01
C ASP A 145 23.87 -12.01 -2.34
N ARG A 146 23.46 -11.13 -3.25
CA ARG A 146 24.07 -11.02 -4.60
C ARG A 146 25.51 -10.52 -4.52
N LYS A 147 26.28 -10.90 -5.52
CA LYS A 147 27.66 -10.42 -5.69
C LYS A 147 27.66 -9.11 -6.50
N GLU A 148 27.05 -8.08 -5.93
CA GLU A 148 26.94 -6.77 -6.56
C GLU A 148 27.64 -5.66 -5.76
N ARG A 149 27.82 -4.50 -6.40
CA ARG A 149 28.36 -3.30 -5.72
C ARG A 149 27.28 -2.69 -4.82
N ALA A 150 27.70 -2.18 -3.67
CA ALA A 150 26.80 -1.54 -2.70
C ALA A 150 25.84 -0.52 -3.34
N GLY A 151 26.35 0.33 -4.25
CA GLY A 151 25.51 1.32 -4.95
C GLY A 151 24.39 0.72 -5.78
N ILE A 152 24.61 -0.44 -6.42
CA ILE A 152 23.59 -1.18 -7.17
C ILE A 152 22.56 -1.75 -6.20
N MET A 153 23.01 -2.44 -5.14
CA MET A 153 22.12 -3.01 -4.13
C MET A 153 21.23 -1.94 -3.46
N PHE A 154 21.78 -0.75 -3.20
CA PHE A 154 21.01 0.38 -2.66
C PHE A 154 19.99 0.91 -3.67
N ALA A 155 20.40 1.10 -4.93
CA ALA A 155 19.49 1.57 -5.97
C ALA A 155 18.34 0.58 -6.21
N ASP A 156 18.63 -0.71 -6.24
CA ASP A 156 17.62 -1.76 -6.40
C ASP A 156 16.65 -1.79 -5.20
N SER A 157 17.16 -1.67 -3.98
CA SER A 157 16.31 -1.63 -2.77
C SER A 157 15.40 -0.40 -2.75
N GLU A 158 15.88 0.75 -3.22
CA GLU A 158 15.09 1.97 -3.34
C GLU A 158 14.08 1.87 -4.49
N LEU A 159 14.45 1.27 -5.63
CA LEU A 159 13.55 1.01 -6.75
C LEU A 159 12.39 0.07 -6.35
N LEU A 160 12.71 -1.01 -5.63
CA LEU A 160 11.72 -1.96 -5.11
C LEU A 160 10.80 -1.34 -4.04
N GLY A 161 11.22 -0.25 -3.41
CA GLY A 161 10.40 0.49 -2.47
C GLY A 161 10.18 -0.18 -1.12
N ILE A 162 11.09 -1.08 -0.70
CA ILE A 162 11.02 -1.75 0.60
C ILE A 162 11.13 -0.70 1.73
N PRO A 163 10.18 -0.66 2.69
CA PRO A 163 10.09 0.42 3.68
C PRO A 163 11.32 0.60 4.55
N HIS A 164 11.98 -0.49 4.95
CA HIS A 164 13.12 -0.47 5.85
C HIS A 164 14.33 -1.14 5.24
N ARG A 165 15.50 -0.57 5.44
CA ARG A 165 16.78 -1.14 5.02
C ARG A 165 17.77 -1.16 6.17
N MET A 166 18.42 -2.31 6.38
CA MET A 166 19.57 -2.46 7.26
C MET A 166 20.82 -2.83 6.46
N VAL A 167 21.93 -2.18 6.73
CA VAL A 167 23.20 -2.38 6.02
C VAL A 167 24.26 -2.88 6.99
N LEU A 168 24.91 -3.97 6.62
CA LEU A 168 26.03 -4.55 7.33
C LEU A 168 27.31 -4.44 6.49
N SER A 169 28.41 -4.06 7.10
CA SER A 169 29.75 -4.02 6.49
C SER A 169 30.79 -4.47 7.49
N ASP A 170 32.03 -4.64 7.05
CA ASP A 170 33.14 -4.96 7.97
C ASP A 170 33.29 -3.88 9.05
N THR A 171 33.14 -2.60 8.71
CA THR A 171 33.18 -1.50 9.68
C THR A 171 32.05 -1.58 10.71
N HIS A 172 30.82 -1.90 10.26
CA HIS A 172 29.68 -2.09 11.18
C HIS A 172 29.93 -3.28 12.10
N ALA A 173 30.46 -4.38 11.57
CA ALA A 173 30.82 -5.56 12.36
C ALA A 173 31.93 -5.28 13.38
N ASP A 174 32.91 -4.41 13.07
CA ASP A 174 33.95 -3.99 14.00
C ASP A 174 33.39 -3.18 15.18
N ASN A 175 32.39 -2.35 14.90
CA ASN A 175 31.77 -1.46 15.88
C ASN A 175 30.59 -2.12 16.62
N GLY A 176 30.16 -3.32 16.25
CA GLY A 176 28.97 -3.98 16.80
C GLY A 176 27.65 -3.29 16.42
N ASN A 177 27.61 -2.65 15.25
CA ASN A 177 26.46 -1.86 14.80
C ASN A 177 25.90 -2.36 13.47
N VAL A 178 24.71 -1.87 13.12
CA VAL A 178 24.07 -1.96 11.79
C VAL A 178 23.54 -0.58 11.40
N GLU A 179 23.75 -0.17 10.15
CA GLU A 179 23.15 1.06 9.63
C GLU A 179 21.68 0.80 9.26
N TYR A 180 20.77 1.59 9.79
CA TYR A 180 19.36 1.58 9.41
C TYR A 180 19.00 2.83 8.61
N LYS A 181 18.13 2.66 7.61
CA LYS A 181 17.49 3.74 6.85
C LYS A 181 16.07 3.40 6.47
N ALA A 182 15.12 4.31 6.72
CA ALA A 182 13.77 4.20 6.17
C ALA A 182 13.75 4.68 4.70
N ARG A 183 12.90 4.07 3.85
CA ARG A 183 12.81 4.40 2.42
C ARG A 183 12.35 5.84 2.18
N ASN A 184 11.48 6.36 3.03
CA ASN A 184 10.91 7.71 2.95
C ASN A 184 11.73 8.76 3.72
N SER A 185 12.92 8.43 4.22
CA SER A 185 13.80 9.34 4.94
C SER A 185 15.17 9.46 4.29
N ALA A 186 15.81 10.62 4.44
CA ALA A 186 17.21 10.81 4.10
C ALA A 186 18.15 10.37 5.25
N ASP A 187 17.63 10.30 6.47
CA ASP A 187 18.41 10.04 7.67
C ASP A 187 18.86 8.58 7.76
N LYS A 188 20.10 8.41 8.22
CA LYS A 188 20.69 7.12 8.56
C LYS A 188 20.94 7.06 10.06
N ILE A 189 20.70 5.90 10.64
CA ILE A 189 20.84 5.68 12.08
C ILE A 189 21.74 4.47 12.29
N GLU A 190 22.76 4.61 13.13
CA GLU A 190 23.55 3.49 13.62
C GLU A 190 22.82 2.86 14.81
N VAL A 191 22.53 1.57 14.72
CA VAL A 191 21.83 0.79 15.74
C VAL A 191 22.77 -0.28 16.25
N ASN A 192 22.81 -0.50 17.57
CA ASN A 192 23.56 -1.62 18.13
C ASN A 192 23.01 -2.94 17.54
N TYR A 193 23.91 -3.84 17.12
CA TYR A 193 23.52 -5.09 16.47
C TYR A 193 22.61 -5.95 17.36
N ASP A 194 22.90 -6.04 18.66
CA ASP A 194 22.12 -6.83 19.62
C ASP A 194 20.69 -6.27 19.81
N GLU A 195 20.47 -5.00 19.47
CA GLU A 195 19.18 -4.31 19.57
C GLU A 195 18.46 -4.25 18.22
N ALA A 196 19.09 -4.69 17.12
CA ALA A 196 18.58 -4.51 15.76
C ALA A 196 17.18 -5.09 15.56
N LEU A 197 16.91 -6.29 16.08
CA LEU A 197 15.58 -6.91 16.00
C LEU A 197 14.52 -6.08 16.74
N THR A 198 14.78 -5.70 17.99
CA THR A 198 13.84 -4.90 18.79
C THR A 198 13.60 -3.53 18.14
N PHE A 199 14.67 -2.93 17.59
CA PHE A 199 14.58 -1.66 16.87
C PHE A 199 13.67 -1.78 15.66
N ILE A 200 13.88 -2.76 14.78
CA ILE A 200 13.05 -2.92 13.56
C ILE A 200 11.60 -3.25 13.91
N GLN A 201 11.34 -4.07 14.92
CA GLN A 201 9.99 -4.34 15.41
C GLN A 201 9.27 -3.07 15.89
N SER A 202 10.00 -2.10 16.42
CA SER A 202 9.43 -0.80 16.82
C SER A 202 9.08 0.11 15.64
N LYS A 203 9.61 -0.17 14.45
CA LYS A 203 9.38 0.60 13.21
C LYS A 203 8.27 0.02 12.36
N ILE A 204 8.15 -1.29 12.32
CA ILE A 204 7.10 -2.01 11.60
C ILE A 204 5.79 -1.90 12.38
N LYS A 205 4.72 -1.51 11.71
CA LYS A 205 3.38 -1.29 12.29
C LYS A 205 2.43 -2.42 11.92
#